data_fd13943fdae6cc56245b7590b8760260
#
_entry.id   fd13943fdae6cc56245b7590b8760260
#
_cell.length_a   1.000
_cell.length_b   1.000
_cell.length_c   1.000
_cell.angle_alpha   90.00
_cell.angle_beta   90.00
_cell.angle_gamma   90.00
#
_symmetry.space_group_name_H-M   'P 1'
#
loop_
_entity.id
_entity.type
_entity.pdbx_description
1 polymer ?
#
loop_
_entity_poly.entity_id
_entity_poly.type
_entity_poly.pdbx_seq_one_letter_code
_entity_poly.pdbx_strand_id
1 'polypeptide(L)'
;MAAHDRPLRIGVAGLGRAFTLMLPTFLGDARVHLAGACDPREAARAQFARDFDAPVFADLEALASLDSIDAIYIASPHQLHAEHTRIAAAHGKHVLVEKPMALSLEECDAMVRCCEQAGVHLIVGHCHSFDQPYLSARELLQSGALGRVRMVHALNYTDFLYRPRRPEELQTEAGGGVVFSQAAHQIDVVRLLAGGHVNRVHAVTGNWDPQRDTEGAYSALLWFDNGAFASVTYSGYGHFDSDEWCGWRGELGAAKDPQAYGAARRRLAAVQSSEEETRLKAAATYGGPEYRPAGAAA
;
A
#
# COMPACT_ATOMS: atom_id res chain seq x y z
N MET A 1 -29.05 12.06 -5.53
CA MET A 1 -27.95 11.61 -4.63
C MET A 1 -28.04 12.51 -3.40
N ALA A 2 -28.46 11.96 -2.27
CA ALA A 2 -28.40 12.71 -1.01
C ALA A 2 -26.91 12.87 -0.66
N ALA A 3 -26.40 14.09 -0.74
CA ALA A 3 -25.09 14.42 -0.19
C ALA A 3 -25.18 14.17 1.31
N HIS A 4 -24.29 13.37 1.85
CA HIS A 4 -24.13 13.29 3.30
C HIS A 4 -23.67 14.67 3.77
N ASP A 5 -24.52 15.36 4.55
CA ASP A 5 -24.25 16.72 5.08
C ASP A 5 -23.08 16.77 6.08
N ARG A 6 -22.42 15.62 6.36
CA ARG A 6 -21.29 15.54 7.30
C ARG A 6 -20.13 14.75 6.71
N PRO A 7 -18.89 15.02 7.14
CA PRO A 7 -17.72 14.24 6.77
C PRO A 7 -17.87 12.77 7.16
N LEU A 8 -17.28 11.87 6.34
CA LEU A 8 -17.13 10.45 6.64
C LEU A 8 -16.14 10.29 7.81
N ARG A 9 -16.59 9.66 8.88
CA ARG A 9 -15.79 9.45 10.10
C ARG A 9 -15.03 8.14 9.98
N ILE A 10 -13.69 8.24 9.85
CA ILE A 10 -12.80 7.11 9.64
C ILE A 10 -12.07 6.74 10.92
N GLY A 11 -12.17 5.48 11.33
CA GLY A 11 -11.27 4.84 12.29
C GLY A 11 -10.07 4.24 11.56
N VAL A 12 -8.87 4.35 12.13
CA VAL A 12 -7.63 3.84 11.53
C VAL A 12 -7.13 2.62 12.29
N ALA A 13 -7.00 1.47 11.64
CA ALA A 13 -6.40 0.27 12.18
C ALA A 13 -4.96 0.10 11.68
N GLY A 14 -4.00 0.48 12.52
CA GLY A 14 -2.57 0.47 12.20
C GLY A 14 -2.03 1.84 11.77
N LEU A 15 -1.18 2.40 12.59
CA LEU A 15 -0.53 3.71 12.38
C LEU A 15 0.89 3.55 11.80
N GLY A 16 1.06 2.55 10.92
CA GLY A 16 2.32 2.21 10.28
C GLY A 16 2.67 3.07 9.07
N ARG A 17 3.50 2.50 8.18
CA ARG A 17 3.96 3.19 6.96
C ARG A 17 2.81 3.56 6.02
N ALA A 18 1.84 2.67 5.81
CA ALA A 18 0.72 2.92 4.91
C ALA A 18 -0.10 4.11 5.41
N PHE A 19 -0.45 4.16 6.70
CA PHE A 19 -1.11 5.33 7.28
C PHE A 19 -0.28 6.62 7.10
N THR A 20 1.03 6.56 7.34
CA THR A 20 1.93 7.72 7.15
C THR A 20 1.83 8.29 5.72
N LEU A 21 1.73 7.43 4.71
CA LEU A 21 1.63 7.83 3.30
C LEU A 21 0.24 8.38 2.95
N MET A 22 -0.82 7.80 3.53
CA MET A 22 -2.21 8.23 3.29
C MET A 22 -2.60 9.49 4.08
N LEU A 23 -1.90 9.80 5.16
CA LEU A 23 -2.26 10.90 6.05
C LEU A 23 -2.44 12.25 5.34
N PRO A 24 -1.55 12.69 4.41
CA PRO A 24 -1.77 13.94 3.67
C PRO A 24 -3.07 13.95 2.87
N THR A 25 -3.49 12.80 2.33
CA THR A 25 -4.76 12.68 1.58
C THR A 25 -5.95 12.88 2.52
N PHE A 26 -5.95 12.24 3.69
CA PHE A 26 -7.01 12.42 4.68
C PHE A 26 -7.10 13.86 5.19
N LEU A 27 -5.95 14.51 5.40
CA LEU A 27 -5.92 15.90 5.84
C LEU A 27 -6.31 16.90 4.74
N GLY A 28 -6.10 16.55 3.49
CA GLY A 28 -6.41 17.38 2.33
C GLY A 28 -7.87 17.33 1.88
N ASP A 29 -8.68 16.39 2.38
CA ASP A 29 -10.07 16.21 1.96
C ASP A 29 -11.07 16.51 3.10
N ALA A 30 -11.77 17.62 2.99
CA ALA A 30 -12.77 18.05 3.99
C ALA A 30 -13.97 17.08 4.11
N ARG A 31 -14.13 16.13 3.19
CA ARG A 31 -15.18 15.10 3.28
C ARG A 31 -14.83 13.95 4.23
N VAL A 32 -13.61 13.95 4.78
CA VAL A 32 -13.09 12.91 5.65
C VAL A 32 -12.71 13.50 7.00
N HIS A 33 -13.00 12.77 8.08
CA HIS A 33 -12.60 13.09 9.44
C HIS A 33 -11.99 11.85 10.11
N LEU A 34 -10.78 11.96 10.64
CA LEU A 34 -10.13 10.90 11.42
C LEU A 34 -10.69 10.89 12.84
N ALA A 35 -11.57 9.94 13.12
CA ALA A 35 -12.42 9.91 14.32
C ALA A 35 -11.94 8.94 15.40
N GLY A 36 -10.82 8.24 15.18
CA GLY A 36 -10.22 7.33 16.14
C GLY A 36 -9.16 6.45 15.51
N ALA A 37 -8.34 5.80 16.32
CA ALA A 37 -7.33 4.86 15.82
C ALA A 37 -7.06 3.71 16.78
N CYS A 38 -6.55 2.58 16.23
CA CYS A 38 -5.91 1.54 17.02
C CYS A 38 -4.53 1.16 16.48
N ASP A 39 -3.59 0.95 17.39
CA ASP A 39 -2.23 0.46 17.09
C ASP A 39 -1.66 -0.15 18.38
N PRO A 40 -0.91 -1.26 18.34
CA PRO A 40 -0.29 -1.82 19.54
C PRO A 40 0.75 -0.89 20.18
N ARG A 41 1.37 0.01 19.40
CA ARG A 41 2.40 0.93 19.88
C ARG A 41 1.78 2.14 20.60
N GLU A 42 2.09 2.27 21.88
CA GLU A 42 1.60 3.39 22.72
C GLU A 42 2.02 4.75 22.17
N ALA A 43 3.27 4.90 21.70
CA ALA A 43 3.77 6.16 21.17
C ALA A 43 2.97 6.65 19.95
N ALA A 44 2.57 5.72 19.05
CA ALA A 44 1.74 6.06 17.90
C ALA A 44 0.32 6.47 18.31
N ARG A 45 -0.29 5.76 19.27
CA ARG A 45 -1.59 6.12 19.83
C ARG A 45 -1.57 7.49 20.49
N ALA A 46 -0.56 7.74 21.33
CA ALA A 46 -0.42 9.03 22.02
C ALA A 46 -0.22 10.20 21.04
N GLN A 47 0.52 9.98 19.95
CA GLN A 47 0.66 10.97 18.87
C GLN A 47 -0.68 11.24 18.20
N PHE A 48 -1.43 10.18 17.82
CA PHE A 48 -2.71 10.32 17.16
C PHE A 48 -3.74 11.06 18.02
N ALA A 49 -3.82 10.74 19.31
CA ALA A 49 -4.71 11.43 20.25
C ALA A 49 -4.39 12.92 20.34
N ARG A 50 -3.11 13.31 20.31
CA ARG A 50 -2.72 14.74 20.32
C ARG A 50 -3.03 15.45 18.99
N ASP A 51 -2.78 14.78 17.87
CA ASP A 51 -2.91 15.41 16.55
C ASP A 51 -4.37 15.58 16.12
N PHE A 52 -5.27 14.69 16.57
CA PHE A 52 -6.65 14.61 16.10
C PHE A 52 -7.71 14.80 17.19
N ASP A 53 -7.32 14.93 18.46
CA ASP A 53 -8.24 14.98 19.60
C ASP A 53 -9.29 13.85 19.57
N ALA A 54 -8.84 12.63 19.22
CA ALA A 54 -9.68 11.49 18.94
C ALA A 54 -9.29 10.27 19.80
N PRO A 55 -10.27 9.38 20.13
CA PRO A 55 -10.02 8.21 20.96
C PRO A 55 -9.06 7.21 20.29
N VAL A 56 -8.25 6.56 21.10
CA VAL A 56 -7.24 5.59 20.65
C VAL A 56 -7.31 4.31 21.48
N PHE A 57 -7.06 3.19 20.83
CA PHE A 57 -7.18 1.84 21.41
C PHE A 57 -5.96 0.98 21.07
N ALA A 58 -5.74 -0.07 21.86
CA ALA A 58 -4.70 -1.05 21.55
C ALA A 58 -5.15 -2.08 20.49
N ASP A 59 -6.46 -2.33 20.40
CA ASP A 59 -7.07 -3.32 19.53
C ASP A 59 -8.19 -2.73 18.68
N LEU A 60 -8.55 -3.43 17.60
CA LEU A 60 -9.55 -2.99 16.65
C LEU A 60 -10.99 -3.17 17.16
N GLU A 61 -11.24 -4.17 17.99
CA GLU A 61 -12.60 -4.46 18.50
C GLU A 61 -13.16 -3.24 19.24
N ALA A 62 -12.33 -2.66 20.13
CA ALA A 62 -12.70 -1.45 20.87
C ALA A 62 -12.93 -0.23 19.94
N LEU A 63 -12.11 -0.06 18.91
CA LEU A 63 -12.29 1.01 17.92
C LEU A 63 -13.58 0.80 17.10
N ALA A 64 -13.80 -0.40 16.61
CA ALA A 64 -14.94 -0.73 15.74
C ALA A 64 -16.28 -0.63 16.46
N SER A 65 -16.31 -0.82 17.80
CA SER A 65 -17.52 -0.70 18.61
C SER A 65 -18.08 0.73 18.72
N LEU A 66 -17.31 1.76 18.33
CA LEU A 66 -17.73 3.14 18.45
C LEU A 66 -18.82 3.52 17.42
N ASP A 67 -19.94 4.08 17.86
CA ASP A 67 -20.98 4.65 16.99
C ASP A 67 -20.51 5.89 16.23
N SER A 68 -19.43 6.52 16.71
CA SER A 68 -18.82 7.68 16.07
C SER A 68 -17.96 7.34 14.84
N ILE A 69 -17.81 6.07 14.46
CA ILE A 69 -17.05 5.60 13.30
C ILE A 69 -18.00 5.10 12.21
N ASP A 70 -17.81 5.53 10.98
CA ASP A 70 -18.57 5.09 9.79
C ASP A 70 -17.80 4.02 8.99
N ALA A 71 -16.48 4.16 8.91
CA ALA A 71 -15.61 3.28 8.14
C ALA A 71 -14.29 3.03 8.87
N ILE A 72 -13.70 1.87 8.63
CA ILE A 72 -12.35 1.53 9.12
C ILE A 72 -11.38 1.50 7.93
N TYR A 73 -10.31 2.30 8.03
CA TYR A 73 -9.13 2.17 7.19
C TYR A 73 -8.15 1.17 7.81
N ILE A 74 -8.00 0.01 7.17
CA ILE A 74 -7.14 -1.08 7.63
C ILE A 74 -5.77 -0.93 6.97
N ALA A 75 -4.78 -0.47 7.76
CA ALA A 75 -3.38 -0.27 7.40
C ALA A 75 -2.44 -1.11 8.30
N SER A 76 -2.96 -2.18 8.86
CA SER A 76 -2.26 -3.17 9.67
C SER A 76 -1.31 -4.04 8.82
N PRO A 77 -0.52 -4.94 9.41
CA PRO A 77 0.22 -5.96 8.66
C PRO A 77 -0.71 -6.84 7.81
N HIS A 78 -0.22 -7.27 6.64
CA HIS A 78 -0.98 -8.02 5.64
C HIS A 78 -1.73 -9.23 6.20
N GLN A 79 -1.10 -9.95 7.14
CA GLN A 79 -1.65 -11.14 7.80
C GLN A 79 -2.93 -10.86 8.61
N LEU A 80 -3.16 -9.60 8.97
CA LEU A 80 -4.30 -9.19 9.79
C LEU A 80 -5.46 -8.61 8.96
N HIS A 81 -5.28 -8.41 7.65
CA HIS A 81 -6.29 -7.73 6.83
C HIS A 81 -7.62 -8.47 6.83
N ALA A 82 -7.61 -9.79 6.66
CA ALA A 82 -8.83 -10.59 6.64
C ALA A 82 -9.56 -10.56 7.99
N GLU A 83 -8.83 -10.75 9.08
CA GLU A 83 -9.41 -10.72 10.44
C GLU A 83 -9.94 -9.32 10.78
N HIS A 84 -9.18 -8.27 10.49
CA HIS A 84 -9.61 -6.90 10.75
C HIS A 84 -10.82 -6.50 9.90
N THR A 85 -10.90 -6.98 8.65
CA THR A 85 -12.11 -6.79 7.83
C THR A 85 -13.33 -7.46 8.44
N ARG A 86 -13.16 -8.69 8.93
CA ARG A 86 -14.24 -9.42 9.60
C ARG A 86 -14.75 -8.69 10.85
N ILE A 87 -13.83 -8.17 11.68
CA ILE A 87 -14.19 -7.37 12.87
C ILE A 87 -14.94 -6.11 12.45
N ALA A 88 -14.42 -5.32 11.52
CA ALA A 88 -15.06 -4.09 11.07
C ALA A 88 -16.47 -4.35 10.50
N ALA A 89 -16.61 -5.37 9.64
CA ALA A 89 -17.89 -5.75 9.07
C ALA A 89 -18.91 -6.22 10.13
N ALA A 90 -18.47 -7.00 11.12
CA ALA A 90 -19.34 -7.44 12.23
C ALA A 90 -19.90 -6.28 13.06
N HIS A 91 -19.19 -5.15 13.14
CA HIS A 91 -19.64 -3.91 13.75
C HIS A 91 -20.36 -2.96 12.77
N GLY A 92 -20.69 -3.41 11.56
CA GLY A 92 -21.41 -2.62 10.56
C GLY A 92 -20.59 -1.45 9.99
N LYS A 93 -19.26 -1.51 10.03
CA LYS A 93 -18.40 -0.48 9.49
C LYS A 93 -18.01 -0.77 8.05
N HIS A 94 -18.05 0.25 7.20
CA HIS A 94 -17.44 0.17 5.87
C HIS A 94 -15.93 -0.04 5.99
N VAL A 95 -15.32 -0.68 5.00
CA VAL A 95 -13.90 -1.07 5.03
C VAL A 95 -13.16 -0.48 3.84
N LEU A 96 -12.05 0.20 4.14
CA LEU A 96 -10.98 0.51 3.21
C LEU A 96 -9.74 -0.26 3.67
N VAL A 97 -9.34 -1.30 2.94
CA VAL A 97 -8.18 -2.12 3.30
C VAL A 97 -7.00 -1.85 2.37
N GLU A 98 -5.80 -1.78 2.93
CA GLU A 98 -4.56 -1.67 2.16
C GLU A 98 -4.30 -2.91 1.30
N LYS A 99 -3.50 -2.71 0.27
CA LYS A 99 -2.99 -3.80 -0.55
C LYS A 99 -1.78 -4.50 0.13
N PRO A 100 -1.55 -5.80 -0.12
CA PRO A 100 -2.46 -6.73 -0.79
C PRO A 100 -3.72 -6.93 0.03
N MET A 101 -4.84 -7.23 -0.62
CA MET A 101 -6.12 -7.42 0.06
C MET A 101 -6.01 -8.47 1.18
N ALA A 102 -5.41 -9.63 0.86
CA ALA A 102 -5.11 -10.72 1.79
C ALA A 102 -3.93 -11.57 1.25
N LEU A 103 -3.59 -12.66 1.92
CA LEU A 103 -2.49 -13.55 1.54
C LEU A 103 -2.97 -14.77 0.73
N SER A 104 -4.26 -15.04 0.68
CA SER A 104 -4.85 -16.11 -0.13
C SER A 104 -6.14 -15.67 -0.81
N LEU A 105 -6.57 -16.41 -1.84
CA LEU A 105 -7.84 -16.16 -2.52
C LEU A 105 -9.02 -16.51 -1.60
N GLU A 106 -8.88 -17.53 -0.77
CA GLU A 106 -9.88 -17.95 0.22
C GLU A 106 -10.15 -16.83 1.24
N GLU A 107 -9.11 -16.15 1.70
CA GLU A 107 -9.23 -14.96 2.57
C GLU A 107 -9.92 -13.81 1.83
N CYS A 108 -9.51 -13.51 0.59
CA CYS A 108 -10.17 -12.48 -0.23
C CYS A 108 -11.67 -12.75 -0.37
N ASP A 109 -12.04 -13.99 -0.71
CA ASP A 109 -13.44 -14.40 -0.82
C ASP A 109 -14.19 -14.30 0.52
N ALA A 110 -13.55 -14.63 1.63
CA ALA A 110 -14.14 -14.49 2.96
C ALA A 110 -14.38 -13.03 3.32
N MET A 111 -13.44 -12.13 2.99
CA MET A 111 -13.60 -10.69 3.20
C MET A 111 -14.76 -10.10 2.38
N VAL A 112 -14.88 -10.49 1.11
CA VAL A 112 -16.01 -10.07 0.26
C VAL A 112 -17.33 -10.55 0.87
N ARG A 113 -17.44 -11.84 1.18
CA ARG A 113 -18.68 -12.42 1.74
C ARG A 113 -19.08 -11.80 3.07
N CYS A 114 -18.16 -11.57 4.00
CA CYS A 114 -18.51 -11.00 5.30
C CYS A 114 -19.01 -9.54 5.17
N CYS A 115 -18.43 -8.76 4.27
CA CYS A 115 -18.89 -7.39 4.01
C CYS A 115 -20.26 -7.37 3.32
N GLU A 116 -20.51 -8.26 2.34
CA GLU A 116 -21.81 -8.42 1.69
C GLU A 116 -22.89 -8.82 2.70
N GLN A 117 -22.62 -9.80 3.56
CA GLN A 117 -23.55 -10.25 4.59
C GLN A 117 -23.88 -9.16 5.62
N ALA A 118 -22.89 -8.33 5.95
CA ALA A 118 -23.08 -7.19 6.85
C ALA A 118 -23.72 -5.96 6.16
N GLY A 119 -23.87 -5.96 4.84
CA GLY A 119 -24.40 -4.82 4.08
C GLY A 119 -23.45 -3.61 4.08
N VAL A 120 -22.14 -3.83 4.20
CA VAL A 120 -21.12 -2.77 4.21
C VAL A 120 -20.26 -2.80 2.95
N HIS A 121 -19.68 -1.67 2.61
CA HIS A 121 -18.76 -1.57 1.46
C HIS A 121 -17.36 -2.06 1.85
N LEU A 122 -16.71 -2.78 0.93
CA LEU A 122 -15.30 -3.15 0.97
C LEU A 122 -14.58 -2.52 -0.23
N ILE A 123 -13.57 -1.71 0.05
CA ILE A 123 -12.71 -1.09 -0.97
C ILE A 123 -11.27 -1.52 -0.67
N VAL A 124 -10.56 -1.97 -1.71
CA VAL A 124 -9.14 -2.29 -1.62
C VAL A 124 -8.32 -1.10 -2.12
N GLY A 125 -7.34 -0.67 -1.35
CA GLY A 125 -6.55 0.53 -1.58
C GLY A 125 -5.43 0.36 -2.58
N HIS A 126 -5.73 -0.05 -3.83
CA HIS A 126 -4.84 0.07 -4.99
C HIS A 126 -4.77 1.55 -5.40
N CYS A 127 -3.94 2.33 -4.72
CA CYS A 127 -3.96 3.79 -4.85
C CYS A 127 -3.36 4.30 -6.17
N HIS A 128 -2.39 3.60 -6.77
CA HIS A 128 -1.65 4.11 -7.94
C HIS A 128 -2.50 4.29 -9.19
N SER A 129 -3.54 3.49 -9.38
CA SER A 129 -4.48 3.66 -10.48
C SER A 129 -5.32 4.95 -10.37
N PHE A 130 -5.29 5.61 -9.21
CA PHE A 130 -5.92 6.92 -8.96
C PHE A 130 -4.94 8.09 -9.02
N ASP A 131 -3.64 7.85 -9.24
CA ASP A 131 -2.67 8.91 -9.42
C ASP A 131 -2.91 9.65 -10.73
N GLN A 132 -2.80 10.98 -10.70
CA GLN A 132 -3.14 11.84 -11.83
C GLN A 132 -2.49 11.44 -13.17
N PRO A 133 -1.21 11.02 -13.24
CA PRO A 133 -0.62 10.57 -14.49
C PRO A 133 -1.35 9.37 -15.12
N TYR A 134 -1.77 8.39 -14.29
CA TYR A 134 -2.48 7.20 -14.77
C TYR A 134 -3.93 7.52 -15.16
N LEU A 135 -4.60 8.41 -14.42
CA LEU A 135 -5.94 8.88 -14.79
C LEU A 135 -5.91 9.63 -16.11
N SER A 136 -4.95 10.53 -16.33
CA SER A 136 -4.79 11.25 -17.59
C SER A 136 -4.46 10.31 -18.76
N ALA A 137 -3.60 9.31 -18.53
CA ALA A 137 -3.32 8.29 -19.53
C ALA A 137 -4.58 7.48 -19.90
N ARG A 138 -5.38 7.09 -18.90
CA ARG A 138 -6.64 6.38 -19.09
C ARG A 138 -7.64 7.22 -19.89
N GLU A 139 -7.81 8.49 -19.56
CA GLU A 139 -8.70 9.41 -20.29
C GLU A 139 -8.30 9.52 -21.76
N LEU A 140 -6.99 9.68 -22.03
CA LEU A 140 -6.46 9.74 -23.39
C LEU A 140 -6.72 8.44 -24.16
N LEU A 141 -6.53 7.29 -23.54
CA LEU A 141 -6.83 5.98 -24.15
C LEU A 141 -8.33 5.82 -24.42
N GLN A 142 -9.19 6.22 -23.49
CA GLN A 142 -10.64 6.15 -23.63
C GLN A 142 -11.21 7.11 -24.66
N SER A 143 -10.52 8.21 -24.97
CA SER A 143 -10.92 9.14 -26.04
C SER A 143 -10.92 8.51 -27.44
N GLY A 144 -10.24 7.36 -27.60
CA GLY A 144 -10.06 6.68 -28.88
C GLY A 144 -9.04 7.32 -29.82
N ALA A 145 -8.44 8.47 -29.44
CA ALA A 145 -7.49 9.20 -30.30
C ALA A 145 -6.23 8.41 -30.65
N LEU A 146 -5.83 7.48 -29.76
CA LEU A 146 -4.66 6.61 -29.95
C LEU A 146 -5.00 5.21 -30.48
N GLY A 147 -6.29 4.92 -30.71
CA GLY A 147 -6.75 3.58 -31.06
C GLY A 147 -6.69 2.61 -29.87
N ARG A 148 -6.63 1.31 -30.16
CA ARG A 148 -6.63 0.26 -29.14
C ARG A 148 -5.23 0.01 -28.59
N VAL A 149 -5.12 -0.11 -27.25
CA VAL A 149 -3.92 -0.62 -26.62
C VAL A 149 -3.66 -2.06 -27.07
N ARG A 150 -2.42 -2.34 -27.47
CA ARG A 150 -1.97 -3.66 -27.93
C ARG A 150 -0.91 -4.25 -27.02
N MET A 151 -0.07 -3.40 -26.48
CA MET A 151 1.06 -3.81 -25.66
C MET A 151 1.30 -2.77 -24.56
N VAL A 152 1.57 -3.26 -23.34
CA VAL A 152 2.01 -2.44 -22.20
C VAL A 152 3.32 -3.00 -21.67
N HIS A 153 4.30 -2.13 -21.44
CA HIS A 153 5.51 -2.46 -20.71
C HIS A 153 5.55 -1.68 -19.39
N ALA A 154 5.62 -2.39 -18.27
CA ALA A 154 5.73 -1.79 -16.95
C ALA A 154 7.05 -2.24 -16.31
N LEU A 155 7.95 -1.28 -16.08
CA LEU A 155 9.27 -1.51 -15.50
C LEU A 155 9.39 -0.67 -14.22
N ASN A 156 9.83 -1.29 -13.12
CA ASN A 156 10.13 -0.56 -11.89
C ASN A 156 11.34 -1.19 -11.19
N TYR A 157 12.38 -0.40 -10.98
CA TYR A 157 13.61 -0.79 -10.31
C TYR A 157 13.83 0.13 -9.13
N THR A 158 13.95 -0.43 -7.93
CA THR A 158 14.05 0.33 -6.67
C THR A 158 15.05 -0.31 -5.71
N ASP A 159 15.21 0.28 -4.55
CA ASP A 159 15.96 -0.23 -3.42
C ASP A 159 15.08 -0.94 -2.37
N PHE A 160 13.92 -1.45 -2.78
CA PHE A 160 12.87 -1.94 -1.87
C PHE A 160 13.39 -2.91 -0.82
N LEU A 161 14.21 -3.91 -1.20
CA LEU A 161 14.72 -4.93 -0.27
C LEU A 161 15.65 -4.36 0.80
N TYR A 162 16.29 -3.22 0.55
CA TYR A 162 17.29 -2.63 1.45
C TYR A 162 16.76 -1.48 2.30
N ARG A 163 15.46 -1.20 2.21
CA ARG A 163 14.77 -0.38 3.22
C ARG A 163 14.59 -1.20 4.49
N PRO A 164 14.63 -0.60 5.69
CA PRO A 164 14.41 -1.35 6.94
C PRO A 164 13.11 -2.16 6.91
N ARG A 165 13.20 -3.46 7.24
CA ARG A 165 12.10 -4.43 7.20
C ARG A 165 11.92 -5.11 8.56
N ARG A 166 10.70 -5.54 8.83
CA ARG A 166 10.43 -6.49 9.90
C ARG A 166 10.67 -7.91 9.37
N PRO A 167 10.96 -8.90 10.26
CA PRO A 167 11.24 -10.28 9.83
C PRO A 167 10.18 -10.87 8.90
N GLU A 168 8.90 -10.67 9.18
CA GLU A 168 7.79 -11.18 8.37
C GLU A 168 7.72 -10.55 6.96
N GLU A 169 8.25 -9.35 6.76
CA GLU A 169 8.30 -8.70 5.45
C GLU A 169 9.42 -9.26 4.54
N LEU A 170 10.28 -10.12 5.10
CA LEU A 170 11.31 -10.88 4.40
C LEU A 170 10.95 -12.36 4.27
N GLN A 171 9.68 -12.71 4.46
CA GLN A 171 9.16 -14.07 4.33
C GLN A 171 8.00 -14.06 3.34
N THR A 172 8.17 -14.63 2.16
CA THR A 172 7.16 -14.66 1.09
C THR A 172 5.84 -15.26 1.58
N GLU A 173 5.89 -16.36 2.36
CA GLU A 173 4.70 -17.04 2.93
C GLU A 173 3.93 -16.19 3.93
N ALA A 174 4.60 -15.20 4.56
CA ALA A 174 3.97 -14.23 5.44
C ALA A 174 3.51 -12.95 4.70
N GLY A 175 3.49 -12.96 3.36
CA GLY A 175 3.15 -11.79 2.54
C GLY A 175 4.28 -10.80 2.38
N GLY A 176 5.52 -11.22 2.66
CA GLY A 176 6.73 -10.44 2.38
C GLY A 176 7.11 -10.45 0.91
N GLY A 177 8.26 -9.83 0.61
CA GLY A 177 8.80 -9.78 -0.73
C GLY A 177 8.14 -8.76 -1.66
N VAL A 178 8.61 -8.74 -2.91
CA VAL A 178 8.18 -7.75 -3.88
C VAL A 178 6.89 -8.14 -4.61
N VAL A 179 6.51 -9.42 -4.62
CA VAL A 179 5.28 -9.86 -5.28
C VAL A 179 4.06 -9.33 -4.51
N PHE A 180 3.93 -9.64 -3.24
CA PHE A 180 2.82 -9.13 -2.42
C PHE A 180 2.86 -7.60 -2.26
N SER A 181 4.05 -7.02 -2.10
CA SER A 181 4.16 -5.61 -1.76
C SER A 181 4.09 -4.69 -2.97
N GLN A 182 4.56 -5.11 -4.16
CA GLN A 182 4.77 -4.25 -5.32
C GLN A 182 4.01 -4.68 -6.57
N ALA A 183 3.86 -6.00 -6.81
CA ALA A 183 3.16 -6.46 -8.00
C ALA A 183 1.70 -6.02 -8.03
N ALA A 184 1.05 -5.94 -6.87
CA ALA A 184 -0.33 -5.44 -6.75
C ALA A 184 -0.51 -4.06 -7.42
N HIS A 185 0.42 -3.13 -7.19
CA HIS A 185 0.40 -1.79 -7.82
C HIS A 185 0.61 -1.85 -9.33
N GLN A 186 1.66 -2.55 -9.79
CA GLN A 186 1.94 -2.63 -11.23
C GLN A 186 0.83 -3.32 -12.01
N ILE A 187 0.30 -4.42 -11.48
CA ILE A 187 -0.78 -5.19 -12.14
C ILE A 187 -2.05 -4.36 -12.21
N ASP A 188 -2.39 -3.62 -11.15
CA ASP A 188 -3.57 -2.75 -11.14
C ASP A 188 -3.50 -1.67 -12.22
N VAL A 189 -2.37 -0.95 -12.30
CA VAL A 189 -2.13 0.07 -13.35
C VAL A 189 -2.14 -0.56 -14.75
N VAL A 190 -1.48 -1.69 -14.94
CA VAL A 190 -1.43 -2.36 -16.25
C VAL A 190 -2.82 -2.82 -16.69
N ARG A 191 -3.66 -3.36 -15.78
CA ARG A 191 -5.06 -3.70 -16.07
C ARG A 191 -5.89 -2.47 -16.43
N LEU A 192 -5.70 -1.36 -15.70
CA LEU A 192 -6.37 -0.10 -15.97
C LEU A 192 -6.09 0.38 -17.40
N LEU A 193 -4.84 0.32 -17.85
CA LEU A 193 -4.42 0.82 -19.16
C LEU A 193 -4.71 -0.16 -20.30
N ALA A 194 -4.56 -1.46 -20.07
CA ALA A 194 -4.86 -2.50 -21.08
C ALA A 194 -6.36 -2.64 -21.36
N GLY A 195 -7.22 -2.35 -20.37
CA GLY A 195 -8.67 -2.29 -20.55
C GLY A 195 -9.36 -3.65 -20.76
N GLY A 196 -8.75 -4.75 -20.31
CA GLY A 196 -9.31 -6.10 -20.44
C GLY A 196 -9.04 -6.94 -19.18
N HIS A 197 -9.54 -8.19 -19.20
CA HIS A 197 -9.27 -9.17 -18.15
C HIS A 197 -8.08 -10.04 -18.51
N VAL A 198 -7.20 -10.29 -17.56
CA VAL A 198 -6.08 -11.22 -17.74
C VAL A 198 -6.62 -12.65 -17.79
N ASN A 199 -6.28 -13.37 -18.86
CA ASN A 199 -6.70 -14.76 -19.09
C ASN A 199 -5.52 -15.76 -19.07
N ARG A 200 -4.28 -15.26 -19.10
CA ARG A 200 -3.08 -16.10 -19.00
C ARG A 200 -1.92 -15.32 -18.42
N VAL A 201 -1.15 -15.97 -17.56
CA VAL A 201 0.06 -15.43 -16.94
C VAL A 201 1.21 -16.42 -17.11
N HIS A 202 2.39 -15.91 -17.40
CA HIS A 202 3.65 -16.62 -17.27
C HIS A 202 4.63 -15.73 -16.50
N ALA A 203 5.09 -16.19 -15.33
CA ALA A 203 5.91 -15.37 -14.43
C ALA A 203 7.07 -16.17 -13.85
N VAL A 204 8.12 -15.43 -13.48
CA VAL A 204 9.28 -15.93 -12.74
C VAL A 204 9.61 -14.94 -11.63
N THR A 205 10.16 -15.46 -10.54
CA THR A 205 10.68 -14.65 -9.42
C THR A 205 12.16 -14.91 -9.24
N GLY A 206 12.86 -13.97 -8.60
CA GLY A 206 14.27 -14.09 -8.28
C GLY A 206 14.56 -13.77 -6.81
N ASN A 207 15.19 -14.72 -6.11
CA ASN A 207 15.75 -14.55 -4.77
C ASN A 207 17.28 -14.72 -4.87
N TRP A 208 18.02 -13.61 -4.84
CA TRP A 208 19.46 -13.60 -5.15
C TRP A 208 20.32 -13.05 -4.00
N ASP A 209 19.71 -12.59 -2.92
CA ASP A 209 20.43 -12.13 -1.74
C ASP A 209 20.17 -13.06 -0.56
N PRO A 210 21.17 -13.88 -0.14
CA PRO A 210 20.98 -14.85 0.95
C PRO A 210 20.73 -14.20 2.32
N GLN A 211 20.93 -12.88 2.45
CA GLN A 211 20.59 -12.12 3.65
C GLN A 211 19.15 -11.58 3.64
N ARG A 212 18.43 -11.77 2.54
CA ARG A 212 17.06 -11.32 2.31
C ARG A 212 16.26 -12.50 1.75
N ASP A 213 15.79 -13.36 2.67
CA ASP A 213 15.15 -14.65 2.34
C ASP A 213 13.73 -14.48 1.80
N THR A 214 13.61 -13.67 0.74
CA THR A 214 12.37 -13.47 -0.01
C THR A 214 12.70 -13.11 -1.45
N GLU A 215 11.72 -13.21 -2.35
CA GLU A 215 11.92 -12.74 -3.72
C GLU A 215 12.10 -11.21 -3.76
N GLY A 216 13.15 -10.78 -4.44
CA GLY A 216 13.50 -9.37 -4.64
C GLY A 216 13.24 -8.87 -6.05
N ALA A 217 12.86 -9.76 -6.96
CA ALA A 217 12.53 -9.42 -8.33
C ALA A 217 11.44 -10.35 -8.88
N TYR A 218 10.70 -9.87 -9.87
CA TYR A 218 9.84 -10.70 -10.71
C TYR A 218 9.80 -10.15 -12.14
N SER A 219 9.47 -11.04 -13.08
CA SER A 219 9.07 -10.68 -14.42
C SER A 219 7.88 -11.53 -14.85
N ALA A 220 6.88 -10.90 -15.45
CA ALA A 220 5.67 -11.58 -15.88
C ALA A 220 5.21 -11.12 -17.27
N LEU A 221 4.65 -12.07 -18.03
CA LEU A 221 3.86 -11.81 -19.24
C LEU A 221 2.39 -12.04 -18.92
N LEU A 222 1.55 -11.09 -19.28
CA LEU A 222 0.11 -11.11 -19.08
C LEU A 222 -0.58 -11.05 -20.44
N TRP A 223 -1.55 -11.93 -20.71
CA TRP A 223 -2.41 -11.86 -21.88
C TRP A 223 -3.82 -11.48 -21.47
N PHE A 224 -4.41 -10.58 -22.25
CA PHE A 224 -5.75 -10.05 -22.00
C PHE A 224 -6.75 -10.62 -23.02
N ASP A 225 -8.02 -10.72 -22.60
CA ASP A 225 -9.13 -11.21 -23.42
C ASP A 225 -9.44 -10.31 -24.64
N ASN A 226 -9.07 -9.03 -24.59
CA ASN A 226 -9.22 -8.08 -25.71
C ASN A 226 -8.07 -8.15 -26.74
N GLY A 227 -7.14 -9.10 -26.59
CA GLY A 227 -5.99 -9.32 -27.48
C GLY A 227 -4.77 -8.44 -27.20
N ALA A 228 -4.79 -7.62 -26.14
CA ALA A 228 -3.60 -6.95 -25.64
C ALA A 228 -2.71 -7.94 -24.85
N PHE A 229 -1.45 -7.58 -24.69
CA PHE A 229 -0.56 -8.26 -23.76
C PHE A 229 0.33 -7.24 -23.01
N ALA A 230 0.88 -7.66 -21.87
CA ALA A 230 1.79 -6.82 -21.11
C ALA A 230 3.01 -7.60 -20.63
N SER A 231 4.14 -6.91 -20.50
CA SER A 231 5.27 -7.36 -19.69
C SER A 231 5.41 -6.47 -18.46
N VAL A 232 5.57 -7.11 -17.30
CA VAL A 232 5.68 -6.45 -16.01
C VAL A 232 6.97 -6.92 -15.36
N THR A 233 7.87 -6.01 -15.03
CA THR A 233 9.15 -6.34 -14.38
C THR A 233 9.39 -5.42 -13.20
N TYR A 234 9.80 -6.03 -12.09
CA TYR A 234 10.21 -5.33 -10.88
C TYR A 234 11.54 -5.87 -10.35
N SER A 235 12.39 -4.97 -9.85
CA SER A 235 13.57 -5.36 -9.09
C SER A 235 13.75 -4.41 -7.89
N GLY A 236 13.78 -4.98 -6.69
CA GLY A 236 14.02 -4.26 -5.42
C GLY A 236 15.47 -4.30 -4.95
N TYR A 237 16.41 -4.75 -5.79
CA TYR A 237 17.80 -4.96 -5.42
C TYR A 237 18.66 -3.68 -5.37
N GLY A 238 18.15 -2.54 -5.81
CA GLY A 238 18.84 -1.26 -5.68
C GLY A 238 20.13 -1.11 -6.49
N HIS A 239 20.28 -1.86 -7.59
CA HIS A 239 21.38 -1.72 -8.54
C HIS A 239 21.08 -0.71 -9.65
N PHE A 240 19.82 -0.40 -9.85
CA PHE A 240 19.28 0.63 -10.71
C PHE A 240 18.06 1.24 -10.06
N ASP A 241 17.75 2.50 -10.33
CA ASP A 241 16.56 3.21 -9.88
C ASP A 241 15.83 3.79 -11.10
N SER A 242 14.66 3.26 -11.40
CA SER A 242 13.86 3.68 -12.57
C SER A 242 13.32 5.11 -12.47
N ASP A 243 13.37 5.74 -11.30
CA ASP A 243 13.01 7.15 -11.15
C ASP A 243 13.94 8.10 -11.91
N GLU A 244 15.14 7.61 -12.32
CA GLU A 244 16.01 8.28 -13.26
C GLU A 244 15.28 8.61 -14.57
N TRP A 245 14.47 7.69 -15.11
CA TRP A 245 13.68 7.91 -16.33
C TRP A 245 12.55 8.93 -16.14
N CYS A 246 12.16 9.16 -14.89
CA CYS A 246 11.11 10.11 -14.50
C CYS A 246 11.70 11.45 -13.99
N GLY A 247 12.97 11.76 -14.33
CA GLY A 247 13.62 12.97 -13.88
C GLY A 247 13.85 13.02 -12.36
N TRP A 248 14.18 11.87 -11.77
CA TRP A 248 14.41 11.69 -10.34
C TRP A 248 13.24 12.12 -9.47
N ARG A 249 12.03 11.80 -9.92
CA ARG A 249 10.82 11.92 -9.12
C ARG A 249 10.33 10.55 -8.69
N GLY A 250 10.22 10.36 -7.39
CA GLY A 250 9.72 9.13 -6.81
C GLY A 250 8.21 8.99 -6.94
N GLU A 251 7.72 7.86 -6.50
CA GLU A 251 6.34 7.38 -6.57
C GLU A 251 5.28 8.40 -6.07
N LEU A 252 5.62 9.20 -5.06
CA LEU A 252 4.75 10.25 -4.50
C LEU A 252 5.06 11.65 -5.05
N GLY A 253 5.77 11.75 -6.17
CA GLY A 253 6.12 13.02 -6.79
C GLY A 253 7.27 13.79 -6.12
N ALA A 254 7.81 13.29 -5.00
CA ALA A 254 8.94 13.91 -4.33
C ALA A 254 10.23 13.79 -5.15
N ALA A 255 11.04 14.85 -5.14
CA ALA A 255 12.36 14.81 -5.78
C ALA A 255 13.28 13.85 -5.01
N LYS A 256 14.05 13.06 -5.75
CA LYS A 256 15.15 12.22 -5.24
C LYS A 256 16.49 12.86 -5.57
N ASP A 257 17.46 12.66 -4.68
CA ASP A 257 18.84 13.04 -4.95
C ASP A 257 19.51 11.98 -5.86
N PRO A 258 19.93 12.35 -7.09
CA PRO A 258 20.65 11.44 -7.98
C PRO A 258 21.96 10.88 -7.38
N GLN A 259 22.57 11.59 -6.44
CA GLN A 259 23.78 11.16 -5.75
C GLN A 259 23.51 10.13 -4.64
N ALA A 260 22.25 9.95 -4.24
CA ALA A 260 21.86 8.98 -3.22
C ALA A 260 21.78 7.52 -3.72
N TYR A 261 22.22 7.25 -4.95
CA TYR A 261 22.22 5.91 -5.55
C TYR A 261 22.88 4.88 -4.64
N GLY A 262 22.18 3.78 -4.36
CA GLY A 262 22.64 2.73 -3.45
C GLY A 262 22.70 3.13 -1.96
N ALA A 263 22.17 4.29 -1.56
CA ALA A 263 22.21 4.75 -0.17
C ALA A 263 21.48 3.80 0.79
N ALA A 264 20.37 3.19 0.37
CA ALA A 264 19.65 2.22 1.20
C ALA A 264 20.52 0.98 1.50
N ARG A 265 21.22 0.43 0.50
CA ARG A 265 22.13 -0.70 0.68
C ARG A 265 23.26 -0.35 1.65
N ARG A 266 23.87 0.83 1.51
CA ARG A 266 24.96 1.29 2.39
C ARG A 266 24.47 1.49 3.83
N ARG A 267 23.27 2.06 4.03
CA ARG A 267 22.69 2.22 5.36
C ARG A 267 22.39 0.88 6.01
N LEU A 268 21.79 -0.04 5.25
CA LEU A 268 21.44 -1.35 5.77
C LEU A 268 22.68 -2.19 6.10
N ALA A 269 23.78 -2.05 5.37
CA ALA A 269 25.03 -2.76 5.67
C ALA A 269 25.63 -2.40 7.04
N ALA A 270 25.21 -1.31 7.66
CA ALA A 270 25.60 -0.93 9.02
C ALA A 270 24.69 -1.54 10.10
N VAL A 271 23.55 -2.11 9.74
CA VAL A 271 22.58 -2.73 10.66
C VAL A 271 23.05 -4.15 11.01
N GLN A 272 23.09 -4.46 12.30
CA GLN A 272 23.70 -5.72 12.78
C GLN A 272 22.68 -6.79 13.17
N SER A 273 21.39 -6.44 13.31
CA SER A 273 20.36 -7.40 13.71
C SER A 273 18.97 -7.05 13.15
N SER A 274 18.08 -8.03 13.10
CA SER A 274 16.68 -7.85 12.68
C SER A 274 15.89 -6.98 13.67
N GLU A 275 16.24 -7.01 14.97
CA GLU A 275 15.64 -6.16 15.99
C GLU A 275 16.03 -4.70 15.77
N GLU A 276 17.28 -4.44 15.41
CA GLU A 276 17.74 -3.10 15.04
C GLU A 276 17.02 -2.59 13.80
N GLU A 277 16.87 -3.42 12.78
CA GLU A 277 16.15 -3.09 11.55
C GLU A 277 14.68 -2.77 11.82
N THR A 278 14.02 -3.59 12.64
CA THR A 278 12.64 -3.36 13.10
C THR A 278 12.50 -2.02 13.84
N ARG A 279 13.46 -1.71 14.71
CA ARG A 279 13.49 -0.44 15.44
C ARG A 279 13.67 0.76 14.51
N LEU A 280 14.59 0.69 13.54
CA LEU A 280 14.79 1.73 12.54
C LEU A 280 13.53 1.97 11.72
N LYS A 281 12.85 0.91 11.33
CA LYS A 281 11.56 1.03 10.64
C LYS A 281 10.51 1.72 11.50
N ALA A 282 10.38 1.32 12.76
CA ALA A 282 9.42 1.92 13.69
C ALA A 282 9.73 3.39 13.97
N ALA A 283 11.01 3.76 14.09
CA ALA A 283 11.45 5.13 14.33
C ALA A 283 11.01 6.09 13.21
N ALA A 284 11.01 5.64 11.96
CA ALA A 284 10.64 6.43 10.80
C ALA A 284 9.13 6.43 10.47
N THR A 285 8.30 5.72 11.25
CA THR A 285 6.84 5.69 11.06
C THR A 285 6.13 6.62 12.05
N TYR A 286 4.82 6.83 11.85
CA TYR A 286 4.00 7.69 12.70
C TYR A 286 4.15 7.35 14.19
N GLY A 287 4.38 8.38 15.01
CA GLY A 287 4.68 8.24 16.43
C GLY A 287 6.11 7.84 16.77
N GLY A 288 6.96 7.59 15.76
CA GLY A 288 8.38 7.33 15.98
C GLY A 288 9.22 8.62 16.08
N PRO A 289 10.41 8.55 16.70
CA PRO A 289 11.24 9.75 16.95
C PRO A 289 11.80 10.39 15.68
N GLU A 290 11.89 9.64 14.58
CA GLU A 290 12.38 10.12 13.28
C GLU A 290 11.24 10.39 12.28
N TYR A 291 9.99 10.23 12.72
CA TYR A 291 8.84 10.54 11.89
C TYR A 291 8.83 12.03 11.52
N ARG A 292 8.67 12.30 10.23
CA ARG A 292 8.49 13.64 9.68
C ARG A 292 7.22 13.68 8.84
N PRO A 293 6.29 14.61 9.12
CA PRO A 293 5.12 14.80 8.27
C PRO A 293 5.53 15.09 6.81
N ALA A 294 4.75 14.62 5.86
CA ALA A 294 4.95 14.97 4.45
C ALA A 294 4.83 16.49 4.29
N GLY A 295 5.84 17.13 3.68
CA GLY A 295 5.89 18.60 3.52
C GLY A 295 6.63 19.36 4.60
N ALA A 296 7.10 18.74 5.66
CA ALA A 296 8.04 19.38 6.57
C ALA A 296 9.39 19.60 5.85
N ALA A 297 9.86 20.84 5.81
CA ALA A 297 11.18 21.17 5.29
C ALA A 297 12.28 20.40 6.05
N ALA A 298 13.27 19.88 5.33
CA ALA A 298 14.43 19.21 5.90
C ALA A 298 15.35 20.20 6.63
#